data_cc219a8274c3e4950314615dd1e57b3b
#
_entry.id   cc219a8274c3e4950314615dd1e57b3b
#
_cell.length_a   1.000
_cell.length_b   1.000
_cell.length_c   1.000
_cell.angle_alpha   90.00
_cell.angle_beta   90.00
_cell.angle_gamma   90.00
#
_symmetry.space_group_name_H-M   'P 1'
#
loop_
_entity.id
_entity.type
_entity.pdbx_description
1 polymer ?
#
loop_
_entity_poly.entity_id
_entity_poly.type
_entity_poly.pdbx_seq_one_letter_code
_entity_poly.pdbx_strand_id
1 'polypeptide(L)'
;MLIVDDQPVFRRAARALLEARGYAVVGEADCAATALEAAKQLEPDAVLLDVRLGDESGHEVARALTRLAPAPAVVLVSSTDEPDGGESVRACGARGFVLKGRLAATDLGHFWPCPPGRR
;
A
#
# COMPACT_ATOMS: atom_id res chain seq x y z
N MET A 1 -3.28 5.51 -7.10
CA MET A 1 -2.75 4.56 -6.12
C MET A 1 -1.28 4.28 -6.37
N LEU A 2 -0.49 4.20 -5.33
CA LEU A 2 0.93 3.89 -5.41
C LEU A 2 1.16 2.48 -4.87
N ILE A 3 1.96 1.67 -5.57
CA ILE A 3 2.31 0.32 -5.14
C ILE A 3 3.77 0.32 -4.70
N VAL A 4 4.03 -0.09 -3.46
CA VAL A 4 5.37 -0.11 -2.89
C VAL A 4 5.72 -1.54 -2.46
N ASP A 5 6.66 -2.16 -3.17
CA ASP A 5 7.08 -3.53 -2.93
C ASP A 5 8.40 -3.76 -3.65
N ASP A 6 9.32 -4.47 -3.01
CA ASP A 6 10.63 -4.73 -3.63
C ASP A 6 10.62 -5.91 -4.60
N GLN A 7 9.49 -6.62 -4.73
CA GLN A 7 9.35 -7.75 -5.63
C GLN A 7 8.63 -7.33 -6.92
N PRO A 8 9.34 -7.27 -8.05
CA PRO A 8 8.72 -6.84 -9.31
C PRO A 8 7.55 -7.70 -9.75
N VAL A 9 7.61 -9.00 -9.49
CA VAL A 9 6.53 -9.92 -9.86
C VAL A 9 5.24 -9.56 -9.12
N PHE A 10 5.35 -9.27 -7.82
CA PHE A 10 4.18 -8.88 -7.05
C PHE A 10 3.64 -7.51 -7.51
N ARG A 11 4.53 -6.53 -7.75
CA ARG A 11 4.08 -5.22 -8.23
C ARG A 11 3.27 -5.35 -9.52
N ARG A 12 3.75 -6.17 -10.45
CA ARG A 12 3.05 -6.38 -11.73
C ARG A 12 1.68 -7.00 -11.52
N ALA A 13 1.61 -8.05 -10.68
CA ALA A 13 0.35 -8.72 -10.40
C ALA A 13 -0.64 -7.81 -9.68
N ALA A 14 -0.16 -7.05 -8.70
CA ALA A 14 -1.00 -6.13 -7.95
C ALA A 14 -1.52 -5.01 -8.84
N ARG A 15 -0.67 -4.47 -9.72
CA ARG A 15 -1.09 -3.44 -10.66
C ARG A 15 -2.22 -3.93 -11.56
N ALA A 16 -2.07 -5.13 -12.13
CA ALA A 16 -3.09 -5.69 -12.99
C ALA A 16 -4.42 -5.87 -12.24
N LEU A 17 -4.34 -6.38 -11.01
CA LEU A 17 -5.52 -6.59 -10.19
C LEU A 17 -6.23 -5.27 -9.86
N LEU A 18 -5.46 -4.29 -9.42
CA LEU A 18 -6.03 -3.01 -9.02
C LEU A 18 -6.64 -2.27 -10.19
N GLU A 19 -5.97 -2.28 -11.34
CA GLU A 19 -6.50 -1.65 -12.54
C GLU A 19 -7.76 -2.35 -13.02
N ALA A 20 -7.82 -3.68 -12.91
CA ALA A 20 -9.01 -4.44 -13.28
C ALA A 20 -10.20 -4.07 -12.39
N ARG A 21 -9.94 -3.62 -11.16
CA ARG A 21 -10.99 -3.20 -10.22
C ARG A 21 -11.30 -1.70 -10.31
N GLY A 22 -10.67 -0.99 -11.25
CA GLY A 22 -10.97 0.40 -11.50
C GLY A 22 -10.08 1.41 -10.79
N TYR A 23 -9.07 0.96 -10.08
CA TYR A 23 -8.12 1.87 -9.44
C TYR A 23 -7.07 2.33 -10.45
N ALA A 24 -6.72 3.62 -10.39
CA ALA A 24 -5.66 4.16 -11.22
C ALA A 24 -4.34 4.03 -10.50
N VAL A 25 -3.43 3.23 -11.03
CA VAL A 25 -2.10 3.07 -10.46
C VAL A 25 -1.20 4.15 -11.06
N VAL A 26 -0.80 5.12 -10.23
CA VAL A 26 -0.04 6.28 -10.70
C VAL A 26 1.46 6.10 -10.58
N GLY A 27 1.92 5.06 -9.89
CA GLY A 27 3.34 4.79 -9.78
C GLY A 27 3.65 3.56 -8.96
N GLU A 28 4.93 3.18 -8.98
CA GLU A 28 5.45 2.06 -8.21
C GLU A 28 6.77 2.49 -7.57
N ALA A 29 7.09 1.88 -6.43
CA ALA A 29 8.35 2.11 -5.74
C ALA A 29 8.85 0.81 -5.13
N ASP A 30 10.15 0.69 -4.95
CA ASP A 30 10.77 -0.53 -4.45
C ASP A 30 11.50 -0.36 -3.12
N CYS A 31 11.56 0.84 -2.58
CA CYS A 31 12.20 1.10 -1.30
C CYS A 31 11.57 2.33 -0.63
N ALA A 32 11.95 2.57 0.63
CA ALA A 32 11.38 3.66 1.41
C ALA A 32 11.63 5.02 0.77
N ALA A 33 12.86 5.28 0.30
CA ALA A 33 13.21 6.58 -0.27
C ALA A 33 12.39 6.90 -1.51
N THR A 34 12.29 5.94 -2.44
CA THR A 34 11.53 6.15 -3.68
C THR A 34 10.03 6.24 -3.39
N ALA A 35 9.55 5.50 -2.38
CA ALA A 35 8.15 5.55 -1.99
C ALA A 35 7.75 6.93 -1.47
N LEU A 36 8.57 7.49 -0.58
CA LEU A 36 8.30 8.82 -0.01
C LEU A 36 8.39 9.91 -1.07
N GLU A 37 9.39 9.82 -1.94
CA GLU A 37 9.53 10.76 -3.05
C GLU A 37 8.33 10.72 -3.98
N ALA A 38 7.91 9.50 -4.39
CA ALA A 38 6.77 9.34 -5.25
C ALA A 38 5.49 9.85 -4.61
N ALA A 39 5.31 9.60 -3.31
CA ALA A 39 4.13 10.07 -2.59
C ALA A 39 4.07 11.58 -2.55
N LYS A 40 5.20 12.24 -2.37
CA LYS A 40 5.25 13.71 -2.34
C LYS A 40 4.95 14.31 -3.72
N GLN A 41 5.44 13.68 -4.78
CA GLN A 41 5.26 14.19 -6.13
C GLN A 41 3.89 13.87 -6.71
N LEU A 42 3.42 12.66 -6.49
CA LEU A 42 2.20 12.17 -7.11
C LEU A 42 0.94 12.37 -6.28
N GLU A 43 1.10 12.62 -4.99
CA GLU A 43 0.00 12.80 -4.04
C GLU A 43 -1.08 11.74 -4.21
N PRO A 44 -0.73 10.43 -4.12
CA PRO A 44 -1.71 9.38 -4.31
C PRO A 44 -2.74 9.38 -3.20
N ASP A 45 -3.97 9.00 -3.53
CA ASP A 45 -5.03 8.86 -2.52
C ASP A 45 -4.82 7.62 -1.67
N ALA A 46 -4.15 6.61 -2.22
CA ALA A 46 -4.00 5.31 -1.60
C ALA A 46 -2.63 4.73 -1.89
N VAL A 47 -2.12 3.94 -0.95
CA VAL A 47 -0.83 3.25 -1.08
C VAL A 47 -1.00 1.80 -0.65
N LEU A 48 -0.55 0.88 -1.49
CA LEU A 48 -0.42 -0.54 -1.15
C LEU A 48 1.06 -0.76 -0.83
N LEU A 49 1.38 -1.15 0.40
CA LEU A 49 2.73 -1.12 0.92
C LEU A 49 3.12 -2.44 1.55
N ASP A 50 4.22 -3.02 1.08
CA ASP A 50 4.77 -4.24 1.69
C ASP A 50 5.29 -3.94 3.09
N VAL A 51 5.01 -4.83 4.03
CA VAL A 51 5.51 -4.75 5.40
C VAL A 51 7.03 -4.80 5.43
N ARG A 52 7.64 -5.49 4.47
CA ARG A 52 9.10 -5.61 4.41
C ARG A 52 9.61 -5.20 3.03
N LEU A 53 10.44 -4.16 3.00
CA LEU A 53 11.07 -3.65 1.79
C LEU A 53 12.56 -3.92 1.87
N GLY A 54 12.99 -5.12 1.50
CA GLY A 54 14.37 -5.54 1.72
C GLY A 54 14.69 -5.52 3.21
N ASP A 55 15.60 -4.65 3.62
CA ASP A 55 15.96 -4.48 5.04
C ASP A 55 15.09 -3.46 5.75
N GLU A 56 14.23 -2.76 5.02
CA GLU A 56 13.44 -1.66 5.58
C GLU A 56 12.09 -2.12 6.07
N SER A 57 11.59 -1.45 7.10
CA SER A 57 10.27 -1.75 7.67
C SER A 57 9.18 -0.95 6.97
N GLY A 58 8.18 -1.67 6.44
CA GLY A 58 7.01 -1.02 5.86
C GLY A 58 6.21 -0.23 6.90
N HIS A 59 6.25 -0.65 8.17
CA HIS A 59 5.58 0.09 9.23
C HIS A 59 6.16 1.50 9.38
N GLU A 60 7.48 1.62 9.29
CA GLU A 60 8.13 2.93 9.38
C GLU A 60 7.81 3.81 8.17
N VAL A 61 7.76 3.19 6.98
CA VAL A 61 7.36 3.91 5.78
C VAL A 61 5.91 4.39 5.90
N ALA A 62 5.02 3.55 6.44
CA ALA A 62 3.64 3.93 6.66
C ALA A 62 3.51 5.12 7.60
N ARG A 63 4.28 5.14 8.68
CA ARG A 63 4.29 6.29 9.59
C ARG A 63 4.67 7.57 8.87
N ALA A 64 5.70 7.51 8.04
CA ALA A 64 6.14 8.68 7.28
C ALA A 64 5.08 9.13 6.28
N LEU A 65 4.47 8.17 5.58
CA LEU A 65 3.43 8.48 4.60
C LEU A 65 2.21 9.12 5.24
N THR A 66 1.80 8.64 6.42
CA THR A 66 0.62 9.18 7.09
C THR A 66 0.84 10.56 7.70
N ARG A 67 2.09 11.03 7.72
CA ARG A 67 2.41 12.40 8.15
C ARG A 67 2.39 13.41 7.02
N LEU A 68 2.24 12.95 5.79
CA LEU A 68 2.15 13.85 4.64
C LEU A 68 0.80 14.57 4.65
N ALA A 69 0.75 15.70 3.99
CA ALA A 69 -0.48 16.48 3.85
C ALA A 69 -0.69 16.82 2.37
N PRO A 70 -1.67 16.20 1.70
CA PRO A 70 -2.64 15.23 2.25
C PRO A 70 -2.02 13.87 2.50
N ALA A 71 -2.51 13.18 3.52
CA ALA A 71 -2.02 11.84 3.84
C ALA A 71 -2.74 10.79 3.01
N PRO A 72 -2.01 9.86 2.37
CA PRO A 72 -2.66 8.77 1.66
C PRO A 72 -3.23 7.73 2.62
N ALA A 73 -4.20 6.97 2.14
CA ALA A 73 -4.73 5.84 2.88
C ALA A 73 -3.83 4.63 2.62
N VAL A 74 -3.14 4.15 3.64
CA VAL A 74 -2.16 3.08 3.50
C VAL A 74 -2.74 1.75 3.90
N VAL A 75 -2.57 0.72 3.06
CA VAL A 75 -2.88 -0.67 3.38
C VAL A 75 -1.60 -1.47 3.26
N LEU A 76 -1.27 -2.21 4.31
CA LEU A 76 -0.07 -3.04 4.33
C LEU A 76 -0.37 -4.41 3.75
N VAL A 77 0.63 -4.99 3.06
CA VAL A 77 0.56 -6.37 2.57
C VAL A 77 1.79 -7.12 3.00
N SER A 78 1.65 -8.43 3.20
CA SER A 78 2.76 -9.28 3.58
C SER A 78 2.52 -10.71 3.14
N SER A 79 3.61 -11.46 2.98
CA SER A 79 3.54 -12.89 2.70
C SER A 79 3.12 -13.69 3.92
N THR A 80 3.24 -13.13 5.13
CA THR A 80 2.94 -13.82 6.38
C THR A 80 2.03 -12.97 7.24
N ASP A 81 1.28 -13.62 8.15
CA ASP A 81 0.40 -12.93 9.09
C ASP A 81 1.17 -11.99 10.01
N GLU A 82 0.48 -10.95 10.47
CA GLU A 82 1.02 -10.05 11.48
C GLU A 82 1.09 -10.77 12.82
N PRO A 83 2.29 -10.86 13.43
CA PRO A 83 2.44 -11.63 14.67
C PRO A 83 1.78 -11.00 15.90
N ASP A 84 1.48 -9.71 15.86
CA ASP A 84 0.90 -8.99 17.01
C ASP A 84 -0.60 -8.72 16.86
N GLY A 85 -1.28 -9.48 15.99
CA GLY A 85 -2.73 -9.33 15.81
C GLY A 85 -3.14 -8.03 15.16
N GLY A 86 -2.21 -7.35 14.48
CA GLY A 86 -2.52 -6.12 13.78
C GLY A 86 -2.29 -4.85 14.59
N GLU A 87 -1.72 -4.97 15.78
CA GLU A 87 -1.44 -3.80 16.62
C GLU A 87 -0.43 -2.87 15.95
N SER A 88 0.63 -3.43 15.36
CA SER A 88 1.62 -2.65 14.63
C SER A 88 1.02 -1.94 13.43
N VAL A 89 0.06 -2.59 12.78
CA VAL A 89 -0.64 -2.02 11.63
C VAL A 89 -1.38 -0.76 12.05
N ARG A 90 -2.13 -0.85 13.15
CA ARG A 90 -2.87 0.31 13.65
C ARG A 90 -1.95 1.42 14.16
N ALA A 91 -0.88 1.03 14.84
CA ALA A 91 0.06 1.98 15.44
C ALA A 91 0.79 2.82 14.39
N CYS A 92 1.03 2.28 13.19
CA CYS A 92 1.73 3.03 12.14
C CYS A 92 0.80 3.89 11.28
N GLY A 93 -0.50 3.88 11.59
CA GLY A 93 -1.48 4.69 10.86
C GLY A 93 -2.07 4.04 9.63
N ALA A 94 -1.74 2.78 9.35
CA ALA A 94 -2.31 2.07 8.22
C ALA A 94 -3.78 1.75 8.48
N ARG A 95 -4.56 1.71 7.41
CA ARG A 95 -5.99 1.39 7.50
C ARG A 95 -6.25 -0.09 7.60
N GLY A 96 -5.33 -0.92 7.14
CA GLY A 96 -5.53 -2.34 7.18
C GLY A 96 -4.31 -3.12 6.74
N PHE A 97 -4.49 -4.44 6.74
CA PHE A 97 -3.45 -5.40 6.40
C PHE A 97 -4.07 -6.52 5.60
N VAL A 98 -3.40 -6.94 4.53
CA VAL A 98 -3.86 -8.04 3.68
C VAL A 98 -2.69 -8.97 3.40
N LEU A 99 -2.93 -10.27 3.50
CA LEU A 99 -1.93 -11.25 3.05
C LEU A 99 -1.85 -11.17 1.53
N LYS A 100 -0.63 -11.22 0.99
CA LYS A 100 -0.42 -11.16 -0.46
C LYS A 100 -1.23 -12.22 -1.21
N GLY A 101 -1.28 -13.42 -0.66
CA GLY A 101 -2.02 -14.51 -1.27
C GLY A 101 -3.53 -14.34 -1.24
N ARG A 102 -4.05 -13.38 -0.48
CA ARG A 102 -5.49 -13.11 -0.38
C ARG A 102 -5.91 -11.81 -1.03
N LEU A 103 -4.96 -11.09 -1.62
CA LEU A 103 -5.27 -9.78 -2.19
C LEU A 103 -6.39 -9.85 -3.24
N ALA A 104 -6.34 -10.86 -4.10
CA ALA A 104 -7.33 -11.02 -5.15
C ALA A 104 -8.74 -11.31 -4.62
N ALA A 105 -8.83 -11.89 -3.42
CA ALA A 105 -10.11 -12.25 -2.79
C ALA A 105 -10.61 -11.20 -1.80
N THR A 106 -9.84 -10.14 -1.58
CA THR A 106 -10.18 -9.12 -0.59
C THR A 106 -11.03 -8.02 -1.19
N ASP A 107 -12.03 -7.58 -0.45
CA ASP A 107 -12.82 -6.41 -0.82
C ASP A 107 -12.04 -5.15 -0.45
N LEU A 108 -11.36 -4.57 -1.42
CA LEU A 108 -10.53 -3.40 -1.21
C LEU A 108 -11.33 -2.14 -0.93
N GLY A 109 -12.59 -2.12 -1.32
CA GLY A 109 -13.49 -1.01 -1.00
C GLY A 109 -13.70 -0.81 0.49
N HIS A 110 -13.38 -1.85 1.28
CA HIS A 110 -13.42 -1.76 2.74
C HIS A 110 -12.35 -0.79 3.27
N PHE A 111 -11.20 -0.73 2.61
CA PHE A 111 -10.10 0.15 3.03
C PHE A 111 -10.10 1.47 2.28
N TRP A 112 -10.43 1.43 1.00
CA TRP A 112 -10.41 2.58 0.11
C TRP A 112 -11.82 2.75 -0.47
N PRO A 113 -12.46 3.88 -0.28
CA PRO A 113 -13.77 4.11 -0.85
C PRO A 113 -13.69 4.09 -2.38
N CYS A 114 -14.67 4.57 -3.09
CA CYS A 114 -14.70 4.50 -4.55
C CYS A 114 -13.34 4.68 -5.19
N PRO A 115 -12.96 3.83 -6.18
CA PRO A 115 -11.71 4.03 -6.91
C PRO A 115 -11.66 5.41 -7.53
N PRO A 116 -10.48 6.07 -7.55
CA PRO A 116 -10.34 7.37 -8.18
C PRO A 116 -10.79 7.33 -9.64
N GLY A 117 -11.56 8.34 -10.05
CA GLY A 117 -12.05 8.42 -11.42
C GLY A 117 -13.32 7.63 -11.68
N ARG A 118 -13.82 6.90 -10.72
CA ARG A 118 -15.05 6.13 -10.83
C ARG A 118 -16.11 6.75 -9.93
N ARG A 119 -16.88 7.57 -10.50
CA ARG A 119 -17.94 8.30 -9.80
C ARG A 119 -19.30 8.00 -10.40
#